data_2ee4ad3566dc53023b6e659caeb3ad17
#
_entry.id   2ee4ad3566dc53023b6e659caeb3ad17
#
_cell.length_a   1.000
_cell.length_b   1.000
_cell.length_c   1.000
_cell.angle_alpha   90.00
_cell.angle_beta   90.00
_cell.angle_gamma   90.00
#
_symmetry.space_group_name_H-M   'P 1'
#
loop_
_entity.id
_entity.type
_entity.pdbx_description
1 polymer ?
#
loop_
_entity_poly.entity_id
_entity_poly.type
_entity_poly.pdbx_seq_one_letter_code
_entity_poly.pdbx_strand_id
1 'polypeptide(L)'
;MPNFNKCYFFYLQFSVQKDEVCSVKDNSNKSAWKVTNSSGRQGEAPGVIFLLTPPDSEAIDTAEKLKRHYDRVITLWQKKHLRMRQNMIFATIKVVKSWDFQQYLSMEKEQRIAIRRALNEDSEKLIQEGEPNDPQLKRLQREIDEVKFYFQSSFKTSTP
;
A
#
# COMPACT_ATOMS: atom_id res chain seq x y z
N MET A 1 34.28 -39.99 -10.67
CA MET A 1 34.79 -38.66 -10.37
C MET A 1 34.10 -37.69 -11.32
N PRO A 2 33.19 -36.82 -10.85
CA PRO A 2 32.53 -35.84 -11.70
C PRO A 2 33.46 -34.66 -11.93
N ASN A 3 33.65 -34.34 -13.20
CA ASN A 3 34.47 -33.25 -13.73
C ASN A 3 33.86 -31.88 -13.36
N PHE A 4 34.36 -31.26 -12.30
CA PHE A 4 34.11 -29.86 -11.96
C PHE A 4 35.06 -28.97 -12.75
N ASN A 5 34.79 -28.73 -14.03
CA ASN A 5 35.47 -27.67 -14.78
C ASN A 5 34.65 -27.26 -15.99
N LYS A 6 33.62 -26.49 -15.75
CA LYS A 6 33.09 -25.52 -16.69
C LYS A 6 32.24 -24.49 -15.91
N CYS A 7 32.90 -23.66 -15.09
CA CYS A 7 32.38 -22.36 -14.80
C CYS A 7 32.41 -21.56 -16.10
N TYR A 8 31.27 -21.37 -16.73
CA TYR A 8 31.10 -20.44 -17.81
C TYR A 8 31.23 -19.02 -17.27
N PHE A 9 32.46 -18.54 -17.09
CA PHE A 9 32.80 -17.13 -17.00
C PHE A 9 32.71 -16.56 -18.43
N PHE A 10 31.50 -16.42 -18.95
CA PHE A 10 31.24 -15.64 -20.14
C PHE A 10 31.02 -14.16 -19.72
N TYR A 11 31.91 -13.32 -20.28
CA TYR A 11 31.81 -11.88 -20.38
C TYR A 11 32.14 -11.04 -19.14
N LEU A 12 33.41 -10.89 -18.85
CA LEU A 12 33.85 -9.62 -18.33
C LEU A 12 35.09 -9.18 -19.13
N GLN A 13 34.85 -8.53 -20.27
CA GLN A 13 35.89 -7.81 -21.03
C GLN A 13 36.31 -6.51 -20.33
N PHE A 14 35.83 -6.29 -19.10
CA PHE A 14 36.17 -5.13 -18.31
C PHE A 14 36.99 -5.57 -17.11
N SER A 15 38.30 -5.23 -17.16
CA SER A 15 39.22 -5.51 -16.06
C SER A 15 39.34 -4.26 -15.19
N VAL A 16 39.18 -4.41 -13.88
CA VAL A 16 39.41 -3.40 -12.86
C VAL A 16 40.66 -3.79 -12.10
N GLN A 17 41.58 -2.86 -11.95
CA GLN A 17 42.79 -3.08 -11.16
C GLN A 17 42.48 -2.94 -9.66
N LYS A 18 43.32 -3.55 -8.81
CA LYS A 18 43.19 -3.36 -7.38
C LYS A 18 43.35 -1.86 -7.04
N ASP A 19 42.47 -1.37 -6.17
CA ASP A 19 42.44 0.04 -5.69
C ASP A 19 42.11 1.07 -6.81
N GLU A 20 41.65 0.63 -7.99
CA GLU A 20 41.21 1.53 -9.05
C GLU A 20 39.84 2.16 -8.70
N VAL A 21 39.75 3.48 -8.86
CA VAL A 21 38.47 4.21 -8.64
C VAL A 21 37.63 4.13 -9.90
N CYS A 22 36.42 3.61 -9.73
CA CYS A 22 35.42 3.50 -10.81
C CYS A 22 34.19 4.32 -10.49
N SER A 23 33.62 4.97 -11.50
CA SER A 23 32.30 5.62 -11.41
C SER A 23 31.20 4.63 -11.73
N VAL A 24 30.28 4.40 -10.81
CA VAL A 24 29.09 3.57 -11.02
C VAL A 24 28.07 4.37 -11.85
N LYS A 25 27.66 3.83 -12.98
CA LYS A 25 26.64 4.41 -13.87
C LYS A 25 25.26 3.79 -13.66
N ASP A 26 25.23 2.50 -13.38
CA ASP A 26 23.99 1.76 -13.16
C ASP A 26 24.29 0.57 -12.24
N ASN A 27 23.57 0.49 -11.13
CA ASN A 27 23.65 -0.61 -10.14
C ASN A 27 22.28 -1.30 -9.93
N SER A 28 21.36 -1.12 -10.85
CA SER A 28 20.03 -1.74 -10.80
C SER A 28 20.09 -3.28 -10.86
N ASN A 29 21.10 -3.81 -11.59
CA ASN A 29 21.41 -5.23 -11.58
C ASN A 29 22.31 -5.57 -10.39
N LYS A 30 21.81 -6.36 -9.44
CA LYS A 30 22.56 -6.76 -8.23
C LYS A 30 23.83 -7.57 -8.52
N SER A 31 23.87 -8.29 -9.64
CA SER A 31 24.97 -9.19 -9.98
C SER A 31 26.07 -8.52 -10.79
N ALA A 32 25.74 -7.52 -11.62
CA ALA A 32 26.69 -6.83 -12.48
C ALA A 32 26.33 -5.36 -12.59
N TRP A 33 27.26 -4.48 -12.22
CA TRP A 33 27.11 -3.03 -12.28
C TRP A 33 27.78 -2.48 -13.53
N LYS A 34 27.15 -1.50 -14.17
CA LYS A 34 27.79 -0.73 -15.23
C LYS A 34 28.67 0.33 -14.60
N VAL A 35 29.92 0.28 -14.93
CA VAL A 35 30.94 1.15 -14.36
C VAL A 35 31.81 1.78 -15.44
N THR A 36 32.41 2.92 -15.09
CA THR A 36 33.44 3.60 -15.90
C THR A 36 34.70 3.70 -15.05
N ASN A 37 35.82 3.20 -15.58
CA ASN A 37 37.09 3.27 -14.87
C ASN A 37 37.78 4.63 -15.03
N SER A 38 38.93 4.81 -14.38
CA SER A 38 39.75 6.05 -14.41
C SER A 38 40.21 6.44 -15.81
N SER A 39 40.36 5.48 -16.71
CA SER A 39 40.71 5.73 -18.12
C SER A 39 39.52 6.05 -19.03
N GLY A 40 38.32 6.16 -18.49
CA GLY A 40 37.08 6.46 -19.24
C GLY A 40 36.49 5.26 -19.97
N ARG A 41 37.02 4.07 -19.81
CA ARG A 41 36.45 2.84 -20.38
C ARG A 41 35.23 2.41 -19.60
N GLN A 42 34.18 2.00 -20.31
CA GLN A 42 32.94 1.52 -19.73
C GLN A 42 32.84 -0.01 -19.87
N GLY A 43 32.25 -0.63 -18.86
CA GLY A 43 31.99 -2.06 -18.89
C GLY A 43 31.12 -2.51 -17.72
N GLU A 44 30.87 -3.83 -17.66
CA GLU A 44 30.13 -4.42 -16.56
C GLU A 44 31.10 -5.22 -15.67
N ALA A 45 30.91 -5.08 -14.35
CA ALA A 45 31.68 -5.79 -13.36
C ALA A 45 30.81 -6.21 -12.16
N PRO A 46 31.12 -7.33 -11.50
CA PRO A 46 30.37 -7.76 -10.32
C PRO A 46 30.38 -6.69 -9.21
N GLY A 47 29.21 -6.34 -8.69
CA GLY A 47 29.09 -5.33 -7.62
C GLY A 47 29.91 -5.67 -6.37
N VAL A 48 30.12 -6.94 -6.10
CA VAL A 48 30.84 -7.43 -4.90
C VAL A 48 32.33 -7.07 -4.87
N ILE A 49 32.91 -6.69 -6.01
CA ILE A 49 34.35 -6.31 -6.06
C ILE A 49 34.58 -4.82 -5.71
N PHE A 50 33.52 -4.03 -5.61
CA PHE A 50 33.64 -2.61 -5.33
C PHE A 50 33.43 -2.32 -3.85
N LEU A 51 34.36 -1.57 -3.27
CA LEU A 51 34.18 -0.94 -1.98
C LEU A 51 33.54 0.43 -2.23
N LEU A 52 32.30 0.60 -1.79
CA LEU A 52 31.64 1.89 -1.87
C LEU A 52 32.20 2.85 -0.82
N THR A 53 32.50 4.07 -1.24
CA THR A 53 32.77 5.14 -0.27
C THR A 53 31.52 5.38 0.56
N PRO A 54 31.64 5.58 1.88
CA PRO A 54 30.48 5.94 2.69
C PRO A 54 29.86 7.23 2.10
N PRO A 55 28.51 7.33 2.15
CA PRO A 55 27.84 8.54 1.69
C PRO A 55 28.29 9.74 2.53
N ASP A 56 28.38 10.89 1.91
CA ASP A 56 28.67 12.13 2.63
C ASP A 56 27.48 12.53 3.54
N SER A 57 27.73 13.47 4.45
CA SER A 57 26.69 13.92 5.39
C SER A 57 25.50 14.56 4.70
N GLU A 58 25.72 15.26 3.59
CA GLU A 58 24.65 15.91 2.81
C GLU A 58 23.75 14.87 2.15
N ALA A 59 24.32 13.78 1.63
CA ALA A 59 23.55 12.67 1.06
C ALA A 59 22.71 11.96 2.14
N ILE A 60 23.27 11.76 3.33
CA ILE A 60 22.56 11.17 4.48
C ILE A 60 21.40 12.06 4.90
N ASP A 61 21.64 13.36 5.10
CA ASP A 61 20.61 14.33 5.48
C ASP A 61 19.48 14.42 4.46
N THR A 62 19.83 14.37 3.17
CA THR A 62 18.86 14.39 2.08
C THR A 62 18.00 13.13 2.07
N ALA A 63 18.61 11.96 2.26
CA ALA A 63 17.89 10.70 2.35
C ALA A 63 16.93 10.68 3.55
N GLU A 64 17.36 11.19 4.70
CA GLU A 64 16.50 11.29 5.89
C GLU A 64 15.34 12.29 5.71
N LYS A 65 15.60 13.45 5.08
CA LYS A 65 14.52 14.40 4.73
C LYS A 65 13.49 13.76 3.81
N LEU A 66 13.97 13.06 2.77
CA LEU A 66 13.11 12.36 1.83
C LEU A 66 12.27 11.29 2.52
N LYS A 67 12.88 10.50 3.40
CA LYS A 67 12.17 9.50 4.21
C LYS A 67 11.06 10.12 5.06
N ARG A 68 11.37 11.22 5.77
CA ARG A 68 10.36 11.94 6.58
C ARG A 68 9.19 12.47 5.73
N HIS A 69 9.48 12.98 4.54
CA HIS A 69 8.44 13.44 3.62
C HIS A 69 7.59 12.27 3.11
N TYR A 70 8.22 11.16 2.75
CA TYR A 70 7.52 9.95 2.32
C TYR A 70 6.58 9.44 3.41
N ASP A 71 7.07 9.28 4.64
CA ASP A 71 6.27 8.80 5.78
C ASP A 71 5.07 9.73 6.05
N ARG A 72 5.28 11.05 5.94
CA ARG A 72 4.21 12.03 6.06
C ARG A 72 3.15 11.88 4.96
N VAL A 73 3.57 11.71 3.72
CA VAL A 73 2.66 11.52 2.58
C VAL A 73 1.84 10.23 2.76
N ILE A 74 2.47 9.13 3.14
CA ILE A 74 1.77 7.85 3.40
C ILE A 74 0.73 8.03 4.51
N THR A 75 1.10 8.67 5.62
CA THR A 75 0.18 8.92 6.75
C THR A 75 -1.03 9.76 6.31
N LEU A 76 -0.80 10.84 5.56
CA LEU A 76 -1.88 11.69 5.04
C LEU A 76 -2.77 10.93 4.05
N TRP A 77 -2.18 10.11 3.20
CA TRP A 77 -2.92 9.30 2.24
C TRP A 77 -3.82 8.28 2.95
N GLN A 78 -3.29 7.54 3.94
CA GLN A 78 -4.06 6.59 4.74
C GLN A 78 -5.23 7.28 5.45
N LYS A 79 -4.99 8.43 6.08
CA LYS A 79 -6.02 9.22 6.75
C LYS A 79 -7.10 9.70 5.78
N LYS A 80 -6.71 10.17 4.60
CA LYS A 80 -7.65 10.59 3.55
C LYS A 80 -8.47 9.43 3.02
N HIS A 81 -7.84 8.28 2.81
CA HIS A 81 -8.49 7.07 2.33
C HIS A 81 -9.52 6.55 3.34
N LEU A 82 -9.15 6.50 4.62
CA LEU A 82 -10.08 6.15 5.70
C LEU A 82 -11.29 7.08 5.71
N ARG A 83 -11.07 8.39 5.60
CA ARG A 83 -12.14 9.39 5.57
C ARG A 83 -13.07 9.24 4.38
N MET A 84 -12.52 8.95 3.21
CA MET A 84 -13.34 8.70 2.02
C MET A 84 -14.25 7.48 2.22
N ARG A 85 -13.73 6.39 2.77
CA ARG A 85 -14.53 5.19 3.08
C ARG A 85 -15.63 5.48 4.11
N GLN A 86 -15.33 6.25 5.17
CA GLN A 86 -16.34 6.72 6.13
C GLN A 86 -17.48 7.47 5.43
N ASN A 87 -17.14 8.42 4.56
CA ASN A 87 -18.14 9.21 3.84
C ASN A 87 -19.00 8.35 2.91
N MET A 88 -18.42 7.32 2.28
CA MET A 88 -19.18 6.38 1.44
C MET A 88 -20.20 5.60 2.27
N ILE A 89 -19.84 5.11 3.43
CA ILE A 89 -20.78 4.39 4.31
C ILE A 89 -21.85 5.34 4.84
N PHE A 90 -21.51 6.57 5.24
CA PHE A 90 -22.51 7.57 5.62
C PHE A 90 -23.50 7.88 4.49
N ALA A 91 -23.02 7.98 3.26
CA ALA A 91 -23.90 8.17 2.09
C ALA A 91 -24.85 6.98 1.91
N THR A 92 -24.34 5.76 2.04
CA THR A 92 -25.16 4.54 2.00
C THR A 92 -26.23 4.54 3.11
N ILE A 93 -25.85 4.86 4.36
CA ILE A 93 -26.78 4.94 5.49
C ILE A 93 -27.88 5.98 5.20
N LYS A 94 -27.50 7.16 4.71
CA LYS A 94 -28.45 8.24 4.39
C LYS A 94 -29.48 7.78 3.34
N VAL A 95 -29.03 7.09 2.31
CA VAL A 95 -29.90 6.54 1.26
C VAL A 95 -30.81 5.48 1.84
N VAL A 96 -30.27 4.53 2.61
CA VAL A 96 -31.05 3.44 3.24
C VAL A 96 -32.10 3.98 4.21
N LYS A 97 -31.78 5.02 4.99
CA LYS A 97 -32.77 5.68 5.89
C LYS A 97 -33.89 6.43 5.14
N SER A 98 -33.69 6.75 3.86
CA SER A 98 -34.73 7.40 3.04
C SER A 98 -35.71 6.41 2.43
N TRP A 99 -35.48 5.11 2.51
CA TRP A 99 -36.34 4.09 1.94
C TRP A 99 -37.40 3.61 2.96
N ASP A 100 -38.57 3.30 2.43
CA ASP A 100 -39.52 2.45 3.17
C ASP A 100 -39.17 0.96 2.98
N PHE A 101 -39.81 0.11 3.79
CA PHE A 101 -39.53 -1.33 3.76
C PHE A 101 -39.94 -1.97 2.42
N GLN A 102 -40.98 -1.48 1.76
CA GLN A 102 -41.45 -2.01 0.48
C GLN A 102 -40.46 -1.68 -0.64
N GLN A 103 -39.87 -0.49 -0.60
CA GLN A 103 -38.80 -0.12 -1.54
C GLN A 103 -37.59 -1.03 -1.40
N TYR A 104 -37.20 -1.36 -0.17
CA TYR A 104 -36.09 -2.30 0.06
C TYR A 104 -36.42 -3.72 -0.46
N LEU A 105 -37.65 -4.21 -0.25
CA LEU A 105 -38.06 -5.53 -0.74
C LEU A 105 -38.15 -5.61 -2.27
N SER A 106 -38.47 -4.51 -2.94
CA SER A 106 -38.56 -4.43 -4.40
C SER A 106 -37.22 -4.38 -5.11
N MET A 107 -36.12 -4.15 -4.38
CA MET A 107 -34.78 -4.13 -4.95
C MET A 107 -34.31 -5.49 -5.43
N GLU A 108 -33.43 -5.49 -6.42
CA GLU A 108 -32.73 -6.68 -6.86
C GLU A 108 -31.90 -7.31 -5.75
N LYS A 109 -31.77 -8.62 -5.80
CA LYS A 109 -31.05 -9.39 -4.78
C LYS A 109 -29.60 -8.91 -4.62
N GLU A 110 -28.93 -8.60 -5.71
CA GLU A 110 -27.54 -8.12 -5.77
C GLU A 110 -27.39 -6.77 -5.06
N GLN A 111 -28.32 -5.87 -5.25
CA GLN A 111 -28.35 -4.56 -4.58
C GLN A 111 -28.53 -4.72 -3.06
N ARG A 112 -29.47 -5.57 -2.63
CA ARG A 112 -29.66 -5.85 -1.20
C ARG A 112 -28.42 -6.49 -0.55
N ILE A 113 -27.73 -7.37 -1.27
CA ILE A 113 -26.46 -7.95 -0.79
C ILE A 113 -25.39 -6.89 -0.66
N ALA A 114 -25.23 -6.01 -1.65
CA ALA A 114 -24.24 -4.94 -1.59
C ALA A 114 -24.46 -3.98 -0.41
N ILE A 115 -25.70 -3.61 -0.14
CA ILE A 115 -26.07 -2.75 0.99
C ILE A 115 -25.77 -3.45 2.33
N ARG A 116 -26.13 -4.72 2.46
CA ARG A 116 -25.81 -5.52 3.66
C ARG A 116 -24.32 -5.59 3.91
N ARG A 117 -23.55 -5.82 2.85
CA ARG A 117 -22.09 -5.87 2.91
C ARG A 117 -21.52 -4.54 3.38
N ALA A 118 -21.95 -3.43 2.79
CA ALA A 118 -21.51 -2.10 3.19
C ALA A 118 -21.81 -1.79 4.66
N LEU A 119 -22.99 -2.16 5.15
CA LEU A 119 -23.43 -1.87 6.51
C LEU A 119 -22.87 -2.83 7.57
N ASN A 120 -22.43 -4.02 7.20
CA ASN A 120 -21.86 -5.00 8.15
C ASN A 120 -20.35 -5.10 7.98
N GLU A 121 -19.89 -5.72 6.87
CA GLU A 121 -18.48 -6.07 6.70
C GLU A 121 -17.57 -4.83 6.53
N ASP A 122 -17.97 -3.91 5.64
CA ASP A 122 -17.13 -2.75 5.34
C ASP A 122 -17.10 -1.75 6.48
N SER A 123 -18.21 -1.64 7.22
CA SER A 123 -18.28 -0.78 8.40
C SER A 123 -17.47 -1.33 9.57
N GLU A 124 -17.52 -2.64 9.82
CA GLU A 124 -16.75 -3.29 10.86
C GLU A 124 -15.24 -3.16 10.61
N LYS A 125 -14.79 -3.41 9.37
CA LYS A 125 -13.41 -3.19 8.98
C LYS A 125 -12.97 -1.74 9.19
N LEU A 126 -13.82 -0.80 8.81
CA LEU A 126 -13.55 0.63 8.95
C LEU A 126 -13.41 1.06 10.42
N ILE A 127 -14.24 0.50 11.29
CA ILE A 127 -14.19 0.75 12.73
C ILE A 127 -12.91 0.16 13.35
N GLN A 128 -12.52 -1.05 12.90
CA GLN A 128 -11.29 -1.70 13.37
C GLN A 128 -10.02 -0.98 12.91
N GLU A 129 -10.02 -0.42 11.70
CA GLU A 129 -8.87 0.32 11.13
C GLU A 129 -8.74 1.75 11.65
N GLY A 130 -9.80 2.29 12.23
CA GLY A 130 -9.84 3.68 12.69
C GLY A 130 -9.33 3.87 14.11
N GLU A 131 -9.05 5.12 14.46
CA GLU A 131 -8.65 5.47 15.82
C GLU A 131 -9.83 5.29 16.79
N PRO A 132 -9.67 4.59 17.93
CA PRO A 132 -10.78 4.27 18.86
C PRO A 132 -11.53 5.50 19.39
N ASN A 133 -10.87 6.65 19.39
CA ASN A 133 -11.43 7.90 19.90
C ASN A 133 -11.92 8.86 18.80
N ASP A 134 -11.91 8.45 17.53
CA ASP A 134 -12.42 9.28 16.43
C ASP A 134 -13.94 9.50 16.63
N PRO A 135 -14.40 10.76 16.86
CA PRO A 135 -15.81 11.07 17.07
C PRO A 135 -16.69 10.66 15.88
N GLN A 136 -16.12 10.63 14.68
CA GLN A 136 -16.86 10.23 13.49
C GLN A 136 -17.07 8.71 13.40
N LEU A 137 -16.12 7.91 13.88
CA LEU A 137 -16.32 6.47 13.98
C LEU A 137 -17.41 6.13 15.00
N LYS A 138 -17.41 6.83 16.14
CA LYS A 138 -18.48 6.68 17.16
C LYS A 138 -19.85 7.09 16.62
N ARG A 139 -19.89 8.13 15.81
CA ARG A 139 -21.12 8.54 15.11
C ARG A 139 -21.54 7.50 14.09
N LEU A 140 -20.60 7.01 13.27
CA LEU A 140 -20.84 5.99 12.24
C LEU A 140 -21.42 4.72 12.87
N GLN A 141 -20.85 4.25 13.97
CA GLN A 141 -21.34 3.08 14.68
C GLN A 141 -22.81 3.23 15.11
N ARG A 142 -23.15 4.36 15.73
CA ARG A 142 -24.54 4.65 16.14
C ARG A 142 -25.51 4.64 14.96
N GLU A 143 -25.14 5.29 13.87
CA GLU A 143 -25.98 5.35 12.66
C GLU A 143 -26.20 3.97 12.04
N ILE A 144 -25.18 3.09 12.07
CA ILE A 144 -25.26 1.72 11.60
C ILE A 144 -26.19 0.90 12.51
N ASP A 145 -26.03 1.02 13.81
CA ASP A 145 -26.84 0.28 14.79
C ASP A 145 -28.32 0.67 14.69
N GLU A 146 -28.63 1.95 14.46
CA GLU A 146 -29.99 2.42 14.21
C GLU A 146 -30.58 1.78 12.95
N VAL A 147 -29.83 1.71 11.85
CA VAL A 147 -30.30 1.09 10.59
C VAL A 147 -30.48 -0.42 10.75
N LYS A 148 -29.55 -1.08 11.44
CA LYS A 148 -29.67 -2.52 11.74
C LYS A 148 -30.93 -2.82 12.56
N PHE A 149 -31.19 -2.00 13.58
CA PHE A 149 -32.38 -2.13 14.43
C PHE A 149 -33.66 -1.92 13.61
N TYR A 150 -33.71 -0.91 12.75
CA TYR A 150 -34.84 -0.65 11.88
C TYR A 150 -35.20 -1.87 11.00
N PHE A 151 -34.22 -2.47 10.34
CA PHE A 151 -34.42 -3.66 9.53
C PHE A 151 -34.87 -4.88 10.35
N GLN A 152 -34.29 -5.09 11.53
CA GLN A 152 -34.66 -6.23 12.38
C GLN A 152 -36.09 -6.13 12.90
N SER A 153 -36.53 -4.94 13.28
CA SER A 153 -37.91 -4.71 13.75
C SER A 153 -38.94 -4.87 12.64
N SER A 154 -38.62 -4.41 11.43
CA SER A 154 -39.52 -4.54 10.26
C SER A 154 -39.69 -5.99 9.80
N PHE A 155 -38.69 -6.85 9.99
CA PHE A 155 -38.84 -8.29 9.69
C PHE A 155 -39.68 -9.08 10.69
N LYS A 156 -39.69 -8.65 11.96
CA LYS A 156 -40.50 -9.35 12.99
C LYS A 156 -41.99 -9.11 12.83
N THR A 157 -42.42 -8.02 12.25
CA THR A 157 -43.84 -7.69 12.06
C THR A 157 -44.43 -8.27 10.78
N SER A 158 -43.64 -8.92 9.93
CA SER A 158 -44.08 -9.50 8.64
C SER A 158 -44.20 -11.03 8.66
N THR A 159 -44.10 -11.66 9.82
CA THR A 159 -44.41 -13.11 9.98
C THR A 159 -45.85 -13.23 10.46
N PRO A 160 -46.76 -13.78 9.64
CA PRO A 160 -48.14 -14.03 10.04
C PRO A 160 -48.23 -15.10 11.12
#